data_99510db1c9419406cbb1b86d4c770dec
#
_entry.id   99510db1c9419406cbb1b86d4c770dec
#
_cell.length_a   1.000
_cell.length_b   1.000
_cell.length_c   1.000
_cell.angle_alpha   90.00
_cell.angle_beta   90.00
_cell.angle_gamma   90.00
#
_symmetry.space_group_name_H-M   'P 1'
#
loop_
_entity.id
_entity.type
_entity.pdbx_description
1 polymer ?
#
loop_
_entity_poly.entity_id
_entity_poly.type
_entity_poly.pdbx_seq_one_letter_code
_entity_poly.pdbx_strand_id
1 'polypeptide(L)'
;YEVSAWAGPQQRSQHNFNYWTFGDYIGIGAGAHGKITRGDGSVVRTRRSRSPRDYLAGVSEGVKPHYQELPNSELPIEFMLNALRLKEGVPASLFKAHTGLELAVVKPHIDQLVARGLMSDDREVIATTTHGFRFLNDVVASFMDDPEAMLGAQLLKE
;
A
#
# COMPACT_ATOMS: atom_id res chain seq x y z
N TYR A 1 15.76 7.39 -0.71
CA TYR A 1 14.44 7.95 -0.52
C TYR A 1 13.40 6.91 -0.14
N GLU A 2 13.67 5.68 -0.44
CA GLU A 2 12.90 4.51 0.02
C GLU A 2 13.88 3.37 0.39
N VAL A 3 13.36 2.26 0.91
CA VAL A 3 14.15 1.17 1.51
C VAL A 3 15.20 0.53 0.60
N SER A 4 14.96 0.50 -0.71
CA SER A 4 15.81 -0.17 -1.70
C SER A 4 16.24 0.73 -2.87
N ALA A 5 15.88 2.01 -2.88
CA ALA A 5 16.25 2.93 -3.95
C ALA A 5 16.85 4.23 -3.46
N TRP A 6 17.92 4.64 -4.13
CA TRP A 6 18.65 5.89 -3.92
C TRP A 6 18.55 6.75 -5.17
N ALA A 7 18.47 8.06 -4.97
CA ALA A 7 18.45 9.04 -6.04
C ALA A 7 19.11 10.33 -5.60
N GLY A 8 19.67 11.07 -6.54
CA GLY A 8 20.09 12.44 -6.32
C GLY A 8 18.89 13.36 -6.01
N PRO A 9 19.14 14.61 -5.54
CA PRO A 9 18.07 15.55 -5.29
C PRO A 9 17.15 15.69 -6.51
N GLN A 10 15.83 15.58 -6.31
CA GLN A 10 14.79 15.69 -7.36
C GLN A 10 14.86 14.64 -8.47
N GLN A 11 15.63 13.55 -8.29
CA GLN A 11 15.77 12.48 -9.29
C GLN A 11 15.10 11.18 -8.86
N ARG A 12 14.13 11.24 -7.95
CA ARG A 12 13.34 10.06 -7.51
C ARG A 12 12.59 9.49 -8.71
N SER A 13 12.56 8.15 -8.82
CA SER A 13 11.72 7.47 -9.80
C SER A 13 10.24 7.76 -9.53
N GLN A 14 9.59 8.49 -10.45
CA GLN A 14 8.17 8.79 -10.35
C GLN A 14 7.32 7.51 -10.34
N HIS A 15 7.75 6.51 -11.11
CA HIS A 15 7.09 5.20 -11.14
C HIS A 15 7.12 4.51 -9.77
N ASN A 16 8.31 4.45 -9.13
CA ASN A 16 8.43 3.88 -7.79
C ASN A 16 7.65 4.70 -6.77
N PHE A 17 7.71 6.02 -6.84
CA PHE A 17 6.98 6.89 -5.95
C PHE A 17 5.48 6.67 -6.04
N ASN A 18 4.94 6.49 -7.26
CA ASN A 18 3.53 6.15 -7.46
C ASN A 18 3.13 4.84 -6.74
N TYR A 19 3.99 3.80 -6.78
CA TYR A 19 3.72 2.57 -6.02
C TYR A 19 3.68 2.82 -4.52
N TRP A 20 4.68 3.54 -4.01
CA TRP A 20 4.82 3.75 -2.57
C TRP A 20 3.79 4.71 -1.99
N THR A 21 3.18 5.56 -2.81
CA THR A 21 2.02 6.37 -2.43
C THR A 21 0.69 5.68 -2.67
N PHE A 22 0.70 4.37 -2.95
CA PHE A 22 -0.48 3.56 -3.22
C PHE A 22 -1.26 3.99 -4.48
N GLY A 23 -0.59 4.60 -5.45
CA GLY A 23 -1.17 5.01 -6.72
C GLY A 23 -1.53 3.82 -7.62
N ASP A 24 -2.36 4.07 -8.64
CA ASP A 24 -2.75 3.07 -9.63
C ASP A 24 -1.67 2.85 -10.68
N TYR A 25 -1.61 1.62 -11.19
CA TYR A 25 -0.69 1.26 -12.26
C TYR A 25 -1.20 0.06 -13.05
N ILE A 26 -0.81 0.00 -14.33
CA ILE A 26 -1.18 -1.07 -15.26
C ILE A 26 0.04 -1.96 -15.51
N GLY A 27 -0.12 -3.26 -15.28
CA GLY A 27 0.90 -4.25 -15.61
C GLY A 27 0.82 -4.70 -17.06
N ILE A 28 1.94 -4.59 -17.80
CA ILE A 28 2.11 -5.03 -19.19
C ILE A 28 3.25 -6.03 -19.24
N GLY A 29 3.05 -7.14 -19.92
CA GLY A 29 4.06 -8.20 -20.06
C GLY A 29 3.74 -9.45 -19.25
N ALA A 30 4.50 -10.52 -19.52
CA ALA A 30 4.38 -11.79 -18.81
C ALA A 30 4.72 -11.63 -17.32
N GLY A 31 3.85 -12.15 -16.46
CA GLY A 31 3.99 -12.04 -15.00
C GLY A 31 3.72 -10.65 -14.43
N ALA A 32 3.32 -9.67 -15.24
CA ALA A 32 3.07 -8.32 -14.78
C ALA A 32 1.85 -8.25 -13.85
N HIS A 33 1.97 -7.41 -12.84
CA HIS A 33 0.91 -7.06 -11.91
C HIS A 33 0.44 -5.64 -12.16
N GLY A 34 -0.81 -5.36 -11.79
CA GLY A 34 -1.39 -4.01 -11.79
C GLY A 34 -2.26 -3.79 -10.56
N LYS A 35 -2.53 -2.54 -10.25
CA LYS A 35 -3.48 -2.11 -9.24
C LYS A 35 -4.34 -1.00 -9.83
N ILE A 36 -5.64 -1.11 -9.69
CA ILE A 36 -6.60 -0.15 -10.23
C ILE A 36 -7.66 0.14 -9.17
N THR A 37 -7.88 1.41 -8.88
CA THR A 37 -9.01 1.88 -8.08
C THR A 37 -10.17 2.17 -9.01
N ARG A 38 -11.31 1.54 -8.79
CA ARG A 38 -12.53 1.75 -9.58
C ARG A 38 -13.28 2.99 -9.13
N GLY A 39 -14.24 3.43 -9.95
CA GLY A 39 -15.07 4.62 -9.66
C GLY A 39 -15.97 4.48 -8.42
N ASP A 40 -16.22 3.25 -7.93
CA ASP A 40 -16.93 2.95 -6.70
C ASP A 40 -16.00 2.89 -5.46
N GLY A 41 -14.69 3.13 -5.65
CA GLY A 41 -13.68 3.08 -4.61
C GLY A 41 -13.07 1.70 -4.38
N SER A 42 -13.60 0.63 -4.98
CA SER A 42 -13.02 -0.71 -4.85
C SER A 42 -11.64 -0.79 -5.50
N VAL A 43 -10.71 -1.47 -4.85
CA VAL A 43 -9.34 -1.67 -5.33
C VAL A 43 -9.19 -3.06 -5.90
N VAL A 44 -8.68 -3.15 -7.12
CA VAL A 44 -8.50 -4.41 -7.83
C VAL A 44 -7.03 -4.61 -8.18
N ARG A 45 -6.49 -5.77 -7.84
CA ARG A 45 -5.22 -6.23 -8.34
C ARG A 45 -5.42 -7.01 -9.64
N THR A 46 -4.52 -6.78 -10.59
CA THR A 46 -4.49 -7.54 -11.85
C THR A 46 -3.19 -8.34 -11.93
N ARG A 47 -3.26 -9.50 -12.56
CA ARG A 47 -2.11 -10.36 -12.81
C ARG A 47 -2.17 -10.97 -14.20
N ARG A 48 -1.06 -10.91 -14.91
CA ARG A 48 -0.86 -11.58 -16.22
C ARG A 48 -0.20 -12.95 -16.03
N SER A 49 -0.37 -13.85 -17.00
CA SER A 49 0.34 -15.13 -17.03
C SER A 49 1.84 -14.93 -16.88
N ARG A 50 2.49 -15.77 -16.04
CA ARG A 50 3.94 -15.71 -15.81
C ARG A 50 4.75 -16.26 -16.97
N SER A 51 4.19 -17.25 -17.69
CA SER A 51 4.81 -17.85 -18.84
C SER A 51 4.76 -16.87 -20.03
N PRO A 52 5.89 -16.50 -20.64
CA PRO A 52 5.91 -15.65 -21.83
C PRO A 52 5.09 -16.24 -22.99
N ARG A 53 5.16 -17.57 -23.19
CA ARG A 53 4.40 -18.28 -24.22
C ARG A 53 2.89 -18.13 -24.00
N ASP A 54 2.42 -18.39 -22.77
CA ASP A 54 0.99 -18.33 -22.44
C ASP A 54 0.49 -16.88 -22.45
N TYR A 55 1.35 -15.93 -22.04
CA TYR A 55 1.04 -14.51 -22.13
C TYR A 55 0.81 -14.08 -23.59
N LEU A 56 1.72 -14.43 -24.50
CA LEU A 56 1.61 -14.08 -25.92
C LEU A 56 0.40 -14.75 -26.59
N ALA A 57 0.17 -16.03 -26.32
CA ALA A 57 -1.01 -16.74 -26.79
C ALA A 57 -2.29 -16.08 -26.29
N GLY A 58 -2.37 -15.79 -24.98
CA GLY A 58 -3.52 -15.15 -24.38
C GLY A 58 -3.79 -13.74 -24.92
N VAL A 59 -2.74 -12.95 -25.19
CA VAL A 59 -2.91 -11.61 -25.81
C VAL A 59 -3.50 -11.75 -27.21
N SER A 60 -3.03 -12.71 -28.02
CA SER A 60 -3.55 -12.97 -29.36
C SER A 60 -5.03 -13.41 -29.35
N GLU A 61 -5.44 -14.13 -28.31
CA GLU A 61 -6.82 -14.60 -28.10
C GLU A 61 -7.71 -13.59 -27.35
N GLY A 62 -7.17 -12.43 -26.97
CA GLY A 62 -7.91 -11.40 -26.22
C GLY A 62 -8.17 -11.76 -24.75
N VAL A 63 -7.37 -12.68 -24.17
CA VAL A 63 -7.52 -13.09 -22.78
C VAL A 63 -7.23 -11.91 -21.83
N LYS A 64 -8.20 -11.59 -20.99
CA LYS A 64 -8.07 -10.52 -19.98
C LYS A 64 -7.14 -10.95 -18.85
N PRO A 65 -6.51 -10.00 -18.12
CA PRO A 65 -5.79 -10.32 -16.89
C PRO A 65 -6.69 -11.00 -15.87
N HIS A 66 -6.10 -11.77 -14.97
CA HIS A 66 -6.81 -12.19 -13.78
C HIS A 66 -7.06 -10.96 -12.90
N TYR A 67 -8.30 -10.78 -12.45
CA TYR A 67 -8.73 -9.71 -11.55
C TYR A 67 -9.03 -10.29 -10.17
N GLN A 68 -8.50 -9.65 -9.15
CA GLN A 68 -8.78 -9.95 -7.75
C GLN A 68 -9.12 -8.64 -7.04
N GLU A 69 -10.34 -8.52 -6.55
CA GLU A 69 -10.74 -7.40 -5.69
C GLU A 69 -10.13 -7.58 -4.31
N LEU A 70 -9.57 -6.51 -3.76
CA LEU A 70 -9.04 -6.49 -2.41
C LEU A 70 -10.19 -6.21 -1.45
N PRO A 71 -10.39 -7.07 -0.44
CA PRO A 71 -11.38 -6.79 0.60
C PRO A 71 -10.95 -5.57 1.42
N ASN A 72 -11.93 -4.83 1.94
CA ASN A 72 -11.65 -3.64 2.76
C ASN A 72 -10.77 -3.94 3.98
N SER A 73 -10.81 -5.17 4.51
CA SER A 73 -9.95 -5.63 5.61
C SER A 73 -8.47 -5.68 5.24
N GLU A 74 -8.13 -5.84 3.98
CA GLU A 74 -6.73 -5.90 3.51
C GLU A 74 -6.18 -4.53 3.09
N LEU A 75 -7.04 -3.55 2.79
CA LEU A 75 -6.61 -2.23 2.31
C LEU A 75 -5.68 -1.48 3.28
N PRO A 76 -5.90 -1.49 4.62
CA PRO A 76 -5.00 -0.83 5.55
C PRO A 76 -3.58 -1.40 5.49
N ILE A 77 -3.45 -2.72 5.49
CA ILE A 77 -2.15 -3.42 5.42
C ILE A 77 -1.48 -3.12 4.07
N GLU A 78 -2.22 -3.24 2.98
CA GLU A 78 -1.72 -2.98 1.63
C GLU A 78 -1.22 -1.54 1.47
N PHE A 79 -1.91 -0.58 2.07
CA PHE A 79 -1.47 0.81 2.09
C PHE A 79 -0.18 0.96 2.91
N MET A 80 -0.15 0.44 4.14
CA MET A 80 1.02 0.57 5.02
C MET A 80 2.26 -0.13 4.48
N LEU A 81 2.11 -1.31 3.85
CA LEU A 81 3.17 -2.03 3.15
C LEU A 81 3.90 -1.17 2.11
N ASN A 82 3.17 -0.29 1.44
CA ASN A 82 3.72 0.61 0.43
C ASN A 82 4.22 1.92 1.06
N ALA A 83 3.38 2.62 1.81
CA ALA A 83 3.64 3.96 2.34
C ALA A 83 4.87 4.01 3.26
N LEU A 84 5.03 3.02 4.15
CA LEU A 84 6.13 2.97 5.10
C LEU A 84 7.49 2.65 4.47
N ARG A 85 7.55 2.31 3.18
CA ARG A 85 8.81 2.18 2.44
C ARG A 85 9.46 3.53 2.18
N LEU A 86 8.68 4.62 2.13
CA LEU A 86 9.20 5.97 1.95
C LEU A 86 9.80 6.48 3.26
N LYS A 87 11.07 6.88 3.21
CA LYS A 87 11.79 7.39 4.38
C LYS A 87 11.15 8.65 4.97
N GLU A 88 10.60 9.49 4.11
CA GLU A 88 9.89 10.72 4.51
C GLU A 88 8.40 10.47 4.81
N GLY A 89 7.93 9.23 4.58
CA GLY A 89 6.53 8.88 4.73
C GLY A 89 5.64 9.47 3.65
N VAL A 90 4.33 9.47 3.94
CA VAL A 90 3.29 10.01 3.07
C VAL A 90 2.34 10.90 3.88
N PRO A 91 1.68 11.91 3.26
CA PRO A 91 0.61 12.65 3.91
C PRO A 91 -0.47 11.71 4.45
N ALA A 92 -0.90 11.91 5.70
CA ALA A 92 -1.92 11.06 6.33
C ALA A 92 -3.26 11.07 5.58
N SER A 93 -3.56 12.17 4.89
CA SER A 93 -4.74 12.32 4.03
C SER A 93 -4.80 11.32 2.87
N LEU A 94 -3.64 10.80 2.42
CA LEU A 94 -3.59 9.80 1.35
C LEU A 94 -4.20 8.47 1.78
N PHE A 95 -4.18 8.13 3.07
CA PHE A 95 -4.80 6.90 3.55
C PHE A 95 -6.28 6.86 3.16
N LYS A 96 -7.05 7.87 3.55
CA LYS A 96 -8.47 7.95 3.19
C LYS A 96 -8.68 8.10 1.69
N ALA A 97 -7.88 8.92 1.03
CA ALA A 97 -8.02 9.18 -0.40
C ALA A 97 -7.86 7.91 -1.26
N HIS A 98 -7.01 6.98 -0.84
CA HIS A 98 -6.69 5.76 -1.61
C HIS A 98 -7.35 4.49 -1.10
N THR A 99 -7.81 4.45 0.15
CA THR A 99 -8.46 3.26 0.73
C THR A 99 -9.96 3.45 0.92
N GLY A 100 -10.45 4.69 0.92
CA GLY A 100 -11.82 5.04 1.31
C GLY A 100 -12.10 4.91 2.81
N LEU A 101 -11.12 4.43 3.61
CA LEU A 101 -11.27 4.18 5.03
C LEU A 101 -10.82 5.39 5.85
N GLU A 102 -11.42 5.58 7.03
CA GLU A 102 -10.97 6.60 7.97
C GLU A 102 -9.63 6.19 8.61
N LEU A 103 -8.73 7.15 8.84
CA LEU A 103 -7.44 6.89 9.48
C LEU A 103 -7.58 6.28 10.88
N ALA A 104 -8.73 6.50 11.52
CA ALA A 104 -9.08 5.92 12.81
C ALA A 104 -8.98 4.39 12.85
N VAL A 105 -9.11 3.72 11.70
CA VAL A 105 -8.98 2.25 11.56
C VAL A 105 -7.58 1.77 11.96
N VAL A 106 -6.54 2.50 11.57
CA VAL A 106 -5.13 2.14 11.83
C VAL A 106 -4.53 2.90 13.01
N LYS A 107 -5.25 3.90 13.53
CA LYS A 107 -4.76 4.78 14.61
C LYS A 107 -4.28 4.04 15.86
N PRO A 108 -4.97 3.01 16.39
CA PRO A 108 -4.50 2.28 17.57
C PRO A 108 -3.12 1.65 17.35
N HIS A 109 -2.85 1.10 16.16
CA HIS A 109 -1.55 0.51 15.82
C HIS A 109 -0.47 1.59 15.67
N ILE A 110 -0.81 2.71 15.00
CA ILE A 110 0.10 3.87 14.91
C ILE A 110 0.46 4.37 16.30
N ASP A 111 -0.51 4.58 17.20
CA ASP A 111 -0.28 5.09 18.56
C ASP A 111 0.64 4.14 19.36
N GLN A 112 0.48 2.83 19.23
CA GLN A 112 1.37 1.83 19.86
C GLN A 112 2.80 1.92 19.31
N LEU A 113 2.96 2.08 18.00
CA LEU A 113 4.27 2.21 17.37
C LEU A 113 4.94 3.53 17.69
N VAL A 114 4.17 4.61 17.82
CA VAL A 114 4.66 5.92 18.31
C VAL A 114 5.16 5.79 19.75
N ALA A 115 4.39 5.15 20.63
CA ALA A 115 4.80 4.92 22.02
C ALA A 115 6.10 4.09 22.13
N ARG A 116 6.37 3.22 21.15
CA ARG A 116 7.61 2.45 21.03
C ARG A 116 8.76 3.20 20.33
N GLY A 117 8.52 4.43 19.87
CA GLY A 117 9.50 5.23 19.13
C GLY A 117 9.80 4.72 17.71
N LEU A 118 8.89 3.91 17.14
CA LEU A 118 9.05 3.31 15.81
C LEU A 118 8.36 4.13 14.70
N MET A 119 7.28 4.85 15.02
CA MET A 119 6.62 5.77 14.10
C MET A 119 6.70 7.22 14.60
N SER A 120 6.57 8.15 13.67
CA SER A 120 6.49 9.58 13.94
C SER A 120 5.18 9.90 14.68
N ASP A 121 5.22 10.86 15.60
CA ASP A 121 4.06 11.45 16.27
C ASP A 121 3.41 12.60 15.45
N ASP A 122 3.97 12.93 14.30
CA ASP A 122 3.39 13.91 13.38
C ASP A 122 2.07 13.37 12.79
N ARG A 123 0.97 14.02 13.13
CA ARG A 123 -0.38 13.59 12.72
C ARG A 123 -0.70 13.86 11.25
N GLU A 124 0.09 14.70 10.59
CA GLU A 124 -0.08 15.03 9.18
C GLU A 124 0.64 14.04 8.26
N VAL A 125 1.54 13.21 8.82
CA VAL A 125 2.39 12.31 8.05
C VAL A 125 2.38 10.90 8.63
N ILE A 126 2.17 9.91 7.78
CA ILE A 126 2.39 8.50 8.12
C ILE A 126 3.85 8.18 7.77
N ALA A 127 4.71 8.12 8.77
CA ALA A 127 6.13 7.86 8.60
C ALA A 127 6.71 7.06 9.77
N THR A 128 7.75 6.28 9.50
CA THR A 128 8.60 5.71 10.55
C THR A 128 9.59 6.76 11.07
N THR A 129 10.03 6.59 12.31
CA THR A 129 11.25 7.28 12.78
C THR A 129 12.49 6.68 12.10
N THR A 130 13.65 7.31 12.25
CA THR A 130 14.92 6.72 11.79
C THR A 130 15.19 5.36 12.45
N HIS A 131 14.75 5.17 13.69
CA HIS A 131 14.85 3.90 14.40
C HIS A 131 13.87 2.88 13.81
N GLY A 132 12.59 3.24 13.65
CA GLY A 132 11.58 2.35 13.07
C GLY A 132 11.89 1.95 11.63
N PHE A 133 12.52 2.81 10.84
CA PHE A 133 12.93 2.47 9.48
C PHE A 133 13.95 1.32 9.41
N ARG A 134 14.77 1.15 10.45
CA ARG A 134 15.69 -0.02 10.57
C ARG A 134 14.95 -1.32 10.90
N PHE A 135 13.78 -1.21 11.51
CA PHE A 135 12.91 -2.33 11.88
C PHE A 135 11.61 -2.33 11.06
N LEU A 136 11.70 -1.89 9.80
CA LEU A 136 10.52 -1.70 8.94
C LEU A 136 9.64 -2.96 8.85
N ASN A 137 10.23 -4.14 8.75
CA ASN A 137 9.47 -5.39 8.68
C ASN A 137 8.64 -5.63 9.95
N ASP A 138 9.18 -5.33 11.13
CA ASP A 138 8.46 -5.47 12.41
C ASP A 138 7.35 -4.42 12.53
N VAL A 139 7.62 -3.18 12.04
CA VAL A 139 6.60 -2.11 11.99
C VAL A 139 5.45 -2.52 11.09
N VAL A 140 5.74 -3.02 9.89
CA VAL A 140 4.72 -3.48 8.94
C VAL A 140 3.96 -4.69 9.47
N ALA A 141 4.67 -5.67 10.08
CA ALA A 141 4.05 -6.87 10.64
C ALA A 141 3.00 -6.54 11.70
N SER A 142 3.19 -5.47 12.49
CA SER A 142 2.21 -5.07 13.52
C SER A 142 0.84 -4.66 12.94
N PHE A 143 0.76 -4.31 11.65
CA PHE A 143 -0.51 -4.06 10.96
C PHE A 143 -1.16 -5.33 10.41
N MET A 144 -0.46 -6.48 10.46
CA MET A 144 -0.96 -7.78 10.00
C MET A 144 -1.63 -8.58 11.12
N ASP A 145 -1.36 -8.24 12.39
CA ASP A 145 -1.72 -9.08 13.54
C ASP A 145 -3.23 -9.10 13.84
N ASP A 146 -4.01 -8.12 13.39
CA ASP A 146 -5.47 -8.14 13.58
C ASP A 146 -6.24 -7.31 12.52
N PRO A 147 -6.45 -7.85 11.30
CA PRO A 147 -7.21 -7.15 10.24
C PRO A 147 -8.68 -6.93 10.60
N GLU A 148 -9.29 -7.81 11.40
CA GLU A 148 -10.71 -7.70 11.80
C GLU A 148 -10.93 -6.66 12.88
N ALA A 149 -10.02 -6.52 13.85
CA ALA A 149 -10.09 -5.47 14.87
C ALA A 149 -9.96 -4.08 14.26
N MET A 150 -9.20 -3.93 13.17
CA MET A 150 -9.09 -2.66 12.45
C MET A 150 -10.44 -2.20 11.87
N LEU A 151 -11.24 -3.13 11.33
CA LEU A 151 -12.56 -2.79 10.77
C LEU A 151 -13.66 -2.68 11.83
N GLY A 152 -13.59 -3.46 12.91
CA GLY A 152 -14.58 -3.42 13.99
C GLY A 152 -14.68 -2.05 14.66
N ALA A 153 -13.58 -1.29 14.70
CA ALA A 153 -13.56 0.07 15.23
C ALA A 153 -14.35 1.09 14.38
N GLN A 154 -14.62 0.78 13.12
CA GLN A 154 -15.39 1.65 12.22
C GLN A 154 -16.89 1.41 12.34
N LEU A 155 -17.31 0.15 12.55
CA LEU A 155 -18.73 -0.24 12.65
C LEU A 155 -19.41 0.21 13.95
N LEU A 156 -18.64 0.58 14.98
CA LEU A 156 -19.16 1.05 16.26
C LEU A 156 -19.47 2.56 16.31
N LYS A 157 -19.27 3.30 15.20
CA LYS A 157 -19.45 4.76 15.11
C LYS A 157 -20.57 5.20 14.15
N GLU A 158 -21.29 4.26 13.55
CA GLU A 158 -22.55 4.48 12.80
C GLU A 158 -23.75 4.07 13.68
#